data_d25f9ac6552aa5624a0372ffe5dd7e00
#
_entry.id   d25f9ac6552aa5624a0372ffe5dd7e00
#
_cell.length_a   1.000
_cell.length_b   1.000
_cell.length_c   1.000
_cell.angle_alpha   90.00
_cell.angle_beta   90.00
_cell.angle_gamma   90.00
#
_symmetry.space_group_name_H-M   'P 1'
#
loop_
_entity.id
_entity.type
_entity.pdbx_description
1 polymer ?
#
loop_
_entity_poly.entity_id
_entity_poly.type
_entity_poly.pdbx_seq_one_letter_code
_entity_poly.pdbx_strand_id
1 'polypeptide(L)'
;MTEIRNLPEDKISFKQHVFEKFLGKYTGIGSTEHPEAVAAIKLDLTRNIGKILGDLQDEVSFCIDTEIGDCPSWKEVTVYPTIVQIVAGLSARAFVGLPLCRDKEWTQATMDFTRDTIVLMHMNSLLPLSLQPYLSPLLPAFRKLAGYRRFAGNKLMPQVTHILAKYQEKLNSFKTMSESEAMEEAEKNNFNLVHWIIGHFQDPERADPFELGQQQMTAAFAAIHTTGMAASHAIFDLAAYPEYIPILRKEIEDVIAEEGNHDGQLRKTSMAKLKKLDSFIKESARMSPPTIGLFLFSPS
;
A
#
# COMPACT_ATOMS: atom_id res chain seq x y z
N MET A 1 18.32 -17.31 -14.44
CA MET A 1 17.14 -16.46 -14.29
C MET A 1 16.28 -16.37 -15.57
N THR A 2 16.84 -16.37 -16.76
CA THR A 2 16.09 -16.29 -18.02
C THR A 2 15.18 -17.50 -18.27
N GLU A 3 15.58 -18.69 -17.84
CA GLU A 3 14.78 -19.92 -17.99
C GLU A 3 13.50 -19.90 -17.17
N ILE A 4 13.56 -19.43 -15.92
CA ILE A 4 12.40 -19.36 -15.02
C ILE A 4 11.36 -18.34 -15.54
N ARG A 5 11.84 -17.22 -16.10
CA ARG A 5 10.98 -16.15 -16.63
C ARG A 5 10.11 -16.60 -17.80
N ASN A 6 10.56 -17.62 -18.54
CA ASN A 6 9.92 -18.12 -19.75
C ASN A 6 9.08 -19.39 -19.51
N LEU A 7 8.98 -19.85 -18.26
CA LEU A 7 8.12 -20.99 -17.95
C LEU A 7 6.65 -20.59 -18.05
N PRO A 8 5.80 -21.43 -18.64
CA PRO A 8 4.38 -21.17 -18.75
C PRO A 8 3.70 -21.19 -17.37
N GLU A 9 2.62 -20.41 -17.24
CA GLU A 9 1.90 -20.19 -15.97
C GLU A 9 1.29 -21.49 -15.39
N ASP A 10 1.05 -22.52 -16.21
CA ASP A 10 0.61 -23.85 -15.78
C ASP A 10 1.68 -24.64 -15.02
N LYS A 11 2.95 -24.28 -15.18
CA LYS A 11 4.09 -24.86 -14.45
C LYS A 11 4.54 -24.00 -13.26
N ILE A 12 4.43 -22.70 -13.36
CA ILE A 12 4.80 -21.77 -12.29
C ILE A 12 3.83 -20.58 -12.30
N SER A 13 2.92 -20.55 -11.34
CA SER A 13 2.03 -19.41 -11.12
C SER A 13 2.40 -18.71 -9.83
N PHE A 14 2.99 -17.50 -9.95
CA PHE A 14 3.23 -16.61 -8.81
C PHE A 14 1.93 -16.31 -8.04
N LYS A 15 0.84 -16.09 -8.76
CA LYS A 15 -0.46 -15.76 -8.22
C LYS A 15 -1.03 -16.92 -7.39
N GLN A 16 -1.01 -18.14 -7.93
CA GLN A 16 -1.47 -19.32 -7.22
C GLN A 16 -0.61 -19.57 -5.98
N HIS A 17 0.72 -19.46 -6.11
CA HIS A 17 1.62 -19.58 -4.98
C HIS A 17 1.33 -18.59 -3.85
N VAL A 18 1.12 -17.31 -4.19
CA VAL A 18 0.76 -16.27 -3.21
C VAL A 18 -0.59 -16.60 -2.56
N PHE A 19 -1.60 -16.98 -3.35
CA PHE A 19 -2.91 -17.34 -2.85
C PHE A 19 -2.86 -18.52 -1.85
N GLU A 20 -2.16 -19.59 -2.21
CA GLU A 20 -2.03 -20.76 -1.36
C GLU A 20 -1.19 -20.46 -0.11
N LYS A 21 -0.03 -19.82 -0.28
CA LYS A 21 0.91 -19.53 0.80
C LYS A 21 0.31 -18.63 1.87
N PHE A 22 -0.40 -17.58 1.47
CA PHE A 22 -1.01 -16.62 2.38
C PHE A 22 -2.47 -16.94 2.71
N LEU A 23 -2.93 -18.16 2.40
CA LEU A 23 -4.28 -18.61 2.71
C LEU A 23 -5.35 -17.68 2.12
N GLY A 24 -5.22 -17.35 0.84
CA GLY A 24 -6.00 -16.37 0.12
C GLY A 24 -7.52 -16.53 0.25
N LYS A 25 -7.99 -17.78 0.38
CA LYS A 25 -9.40 -18.07 0.69
C LYS A 25 -9.92 -17.35 1.95
N TYR A 26 -9.04 -17.08 2.93
CA TYR A 26 -9.42 -16.48 4.21
C TYR A 26 -8.92 -15.05 4.35
N THR A 27 -7.79 -14.72 3.71
CA THR A 27 -7.14 -13.41 3.81
C THR A 27 -7.48 -12.49 2.65
N GLY A 28 -8.01 -13.02 1.54
CA GLY A 28 -8.18 -12.29 0.28
C GLY A 28 -6.89 -12.05 -0.51
N ILE A 29 -5.71 -12.41 0.07
CA ILE A 29 -4.40 -12.16 -0.56
C ILE A 29 -4.24 -13.09 -1.77
N GLY A 30 -3.90 -12.51 -2.93
CA GLY A 30 -3.77 -13.24 -4.20
C GLY A 30 -5.10 -13.68 -4.82
N SER A 31 -6.26 -13.28 -4.26
CA SER A 31 -7.57 -13.54 -4.84
C SER A 31 -7.71 -12.87 -6.21
N THR A 32 -8.48 -13.52 -7.09
CA THR A 32 -8.82 -13.01 -8.42
C THR A 32 -10.25 -12.52 -8.51
N GLU A 33 -10.96 -12.57 -7.40
CA GLU A 33 -12.39 -12.26 -7.34
C GLU A 33 -12.69 -10.76 -7.45
N HIS A 34 -11.63 -9.92 -7.38
CA HIS A 34 -11.76 -8.46 -7.37
C HIS A 34 -10.92 -7.82 -8.49
N PRO A 35 -11.34 -7.97 -9.76
CA PRO A 35 -10.62 -7.38 -10.91
C PRO A 35 -10.58 -5.86 -10.84
N GLU A 36 -11.57 -5.21 -10.23
CA GLU A 36 -11.68 -3.77 -10.03
C GLU A 36 -10.51 -3.23 -9.20
N ALA A 37 -10.15 -3.92 -8.11
CA ALA A 37 -9.02 -3.54 -7.27
C ALA A 37 -7.69 -3.65 -8.03
N VAL A 38 -7.52 -4.71 -8.83
CA VAL A 38 -6.34 -4.90 -9.68
C VAL A 38 -6.25 -3.80 -10.74
N ALA A 39 -7.38 -3.45 -11.37
CA ALA A 39 -7.44 -2.38 -12.36
C ALA A 39 -7.11 -1.02 -11.72
N ALA A 40 -7.71 -0.69 -10.59
CA ALA A 40 -7.46 0.54 -9.85
C ALA A 40 -5.97 0.71 -9.48
N ILE A 41 -5.31 -0.35 -8.99
CA ILE A 41 -3.88 -0.30 -8.65
C ILE A 41 -3.02 -0.12 -9.92
N LYS A 42 -3.25 -0.92 -10.96
CA LYS A 42 -2.43 -0.91 -12.17
C LYS A 42 -2.61 0.35 -13.01
N LEU A 43 -3.83 0.82 -13.14
CA LEU A 43 -4.18 1.91 -14.03
C LEU A 43 -4.22 3.26 -13.28
N ASP A 44 -5.03 3.36 -12.24
CA ASP A 44 -5.29 4.66 -11.61
C ASP A 44 -4.21 5.07 -10.64
N LEU A 45 -3.84 4.22 -9.70
CA LEU A 45 -2.78 4.54 -8.74
C LEU A 45 -1.47 4.88 -9.45
N THR A 46 -1.07 4.07 -10.44
CA THR A 46 0.17 4.29 -11.20
C THR A 46 0.13 5.56 -12.04
N ARG A 47 -0.99 5.87 -12.68
CA ARG A 47 -1.13 7.07 -13.52
C ARG A 47 -1.24 8.34 -12.69
N ASN A 48 -1.96 8.29 -11.59
CA ASN A 48 -2.28 9.45 -10.75
C ASN A 48 -1.29 9.68 -9.60
N ILE A 49 -0.21 8.91 -9.50
CA ILE A 49 0.81 9.10 -8.45
C ILE A 49 1.31 10.54 -8.39
N GLY A 50 1.41 11.24 -9.52
CA GLY A 50 1.80 12.64 -9.56
C GLY A 50 0.78 13.60 -8.94
N LYS A 51 -0.52 13.24 -8.97
CA LYS A 51 -1.59 14.07 -8.38
C LYS A 51 -1.64 13.92 -6.86
N ILE A 52 -1.32 12.73 -6.35
CA ILE A 52 -1.31 12.46 -4.90
C ILE A 52 0.07 12.66 -4.26
N LEU A 53 1.10 13.00 -5.04
CA LEU A 53 2.47 13.10 -4.53
C LEU A 53 2.63 14.20 -3.47
N GLY A 54 1.96 15.34 -3.64
CA GLY A 54 1.91 16.39 -2.64
C GLY A 54 1.31 15.90 -1.33
N ASP A 55 0.14 15.26 -1.40
CA ASP A 55 -0.53 14.66 -0.25
C ASP A 55 0.35 13.63 0.48
N LEU A 56 1.13 12.85 -0.29
CA LEU A 56 2.05 11.87 0.30
C LEU A 56 3.24 12.52 1.00
N GLN A 57 3.77 13.60 0.45
CA GLN A 57 4.86 14.38 1.08
C GLN A 57 4.38 15.05 2.38
N ASP A 58 3.18 15.61 2.37
CA ASP A 58 2.57 16.17 3.58
C ASP A 58 2.35 15.09 4.65
N GLU A 59 1.90 13.91 4.24
CA GLU A 59 1.68 12.81 5.18
C GLU A 59 2.98 12.23 5.73
N VAL A 60 4.06 12.17 4.93
CA VAL A 60 5.39 11.78 5.42
C VAL A 60 5.86 12.75 6.50
N SER A 61 5.74 14.06 6.27
CA SER A 61 6.10 15.07 7.26
C SER A 61 5.31 14.91 8.55
N PHE A 62 3.98 14.78 8.42
CA PHE A 62 3.10 14.53 9.57
C PHE A 62 3.47 13.25 10.34
N CYS A 63 3.77 12.16 9.65
CA CYS A 63 4.17 10.91 10.30
C CYS A 63 5.53 11.01 10.99
N ILE A 64 6.51 11.68 10.38
CA ILE A 64 7.83 11.92 10.99
C ILE A 64 7.67 12.74 12.26
N ASP A 65 6.90 13.84 12.21
CA ASP A 65 6.66 14.69 13.37
C ASP A 65 5.93 13.93 14.50
N THR A 66 5.03 13.02 14.14
CA THR A 66 4.26 12.23 15.11
C THR A 66 5.10 11.13 15.75
N GLU A 67 5.90 10.38 14.97
CA GLU A 67 6.62 9.18 15.44
C GLU A 67 8.01 9.53 16.00
N ILE A 68 8.66 10.52 15.44
CA ILE A 68 10.02 10.94 15.84
C ILE A 68 9.96 12.24 16.64
N GLY A 69 9.19 13.23 16.17
CA GLY A 69 9.07 14.56 16.76
C GLY A 69 10.35 15.39 16.64
N ASP A 70 10.37 16.51 17.34
CA ASP A 70 11.53 17.38 17.39
C ASP A 70 12.72 16.69 18.07
N CYS A 71 13.89 16.75 17.45
CA CYS A 71 15.13 16.18 17.95
C CYS A 71 16.18 17.29 18.18
N PRO A 72 16.05 18.12 19.22
CA PRO A 72 17.02 19.18 19.51
C PRO A 72 18.39 18.63 19.97
N SER A 73 18.42 17.35 20.35
CA SER A 73 19.62 16.59 20.71
C SER A 73 19.50 15.16 20.18
N TRP A 74 20.55 14.37 20.33
CA TRP A 74 20.54 12.97 19.96
C TRP A 74 19.42 12.22 20.70
N LYS A 75 18.59 11.47 19.93
CA LYS A 75 17.49 10.62 20.41
C LYS A 75 17.67 9.21 19.85
N GLU A 76 17.53 8.23 20.73
CA GLU A 76 17.48 6.83 20.31
C GLU A 76 16.14 6.50 19.66
N VAL A 77 16.17 5.93 18.45
CA VAL A 77 14.98 5.54 17.69
C VAL A 77 15.16 4.12 17.21
N THR A 78 14.16 3.29 17.45
CA THR A 78 14.11 1.93 16.90
C THR A 78 13.66 1.99 15.45
N VAL A 79 14.62 1.91 14.51
CA VAL A 79 14.42 2.23 13.08
C VAL A 79 13.24 1.46 12.47
N TYR A 80 13.28 0.12 12.49
CA TYR A 80 12.29 -0.68 11.74
C TYR A 80 10.83 -0.45 12.19
N PRO A 81 10.48 -0.53 13.49
CA PRO A 81 9.13 -0.21 13.93
C PRO A 81 8.66 1.20 13.57
N THR A 82 9.54 2.20 13.74
CA THR A 82 9.22 3.60 13.42
C THR A 82 8.96 3.77 11.91
N ILE A 83 9.81 3.20 11.07
CA ILE A 83 9.62 3.26 9.61
C ILE A 83 8.35 2.52 9.17
N VAL A 84 8.03 1.39 9.79
CA VAL A 84 6.77 0.67 9.50
C VAL A 84 5.55 1.52 9.84
N GLN A 85 5.56 2.27 10.94
CA GLN A 85 4.48 3.21 11.32
C GLN A 85 4.33 4.32 10.27
N ILE A 86 5.44 4.94 9.87
CA ILE A 86 5.45 5.99 8.83
C ILE A 86 4.90 5.45 7.51
N VAL A 87 5.37 4.28 7.08
CA VAL A 87 4.91 3.64 5.84
C VAL A 87 3.44 3.23 5.93
N ALA A 88 2.95 2.81 7.09
CA ALA A 88 1.53 2.51 7.29
C ALA A 88 0.65 3.75 7.12
N GLY A 89 1.03 4.88 7.70
CA GLY A 89 0.33 6.16 7.53
C GLY A 89 0.34 6.62 6.06
N LEU A 90 1.52 6.57 5.43
CA LEU A 90 1.68 6.93 4.03
C LEU A 90 0.84 6.05 3.08
N SER A 91 0.85 4.74 3.31
CA SER A 91 0.03 3.80 2.53
C SER A 91 -1.46 4.05 2.75
N ALA A 92 -1.87 4.30 3.99
CA ALA A 92 -3.25 4.65 4.30
C ALA A 92 -3.68 5.97 3.62
N ARG A 93 -2.78 6.97 3.50
CA ARG A 93 -3.07 8.21 2.77
C ARG A 93 -3.42 7.94 1.31
N ALA A 94 -2.63 7.09 0.64
CA ALA A 94 -2.88 6.70 -0.75
C ALA A 94 -4.14 5.82 -0.91
N PHE A 95 -4.43 4.97 0.07
CA PHE A 95 -5.45 3.94 -0.06
C PHE A 95 -6.83 4.43 0.37
N VAL A 96 -6.93 5.04 1.53
CA VAL A 96 -8.22 5.47 2.11
C VAL A 96 -8.34 6.99 2.23
N GLY A 97 -7.23 7.73 2.24
CA GLY A 97 -7.20 9.18 2.33
C GLY A 97 -7.60 9.72 3.72
N LEU A 98 -7.68 11.06 3.82
CA LEU A 98 -8.16 11.73 5.03
C LEU A 98 -9.69 11.56 5.19
N PRO A 99 -10.18 11.52 6.44
CA PRO A 99 -9.42 11.56 7.70
C PRO A 99 -8.92 10.18 8.15
N LEU A 100 -9.33 9.09 7.49
CA LEU A 100 -9.16 7.72 7.95
C LEU A 100 -7.68 7.29 8.02
N CYS A 101 -6.80 7.84 7.15
CA CYS A 101 -5.37 7.52 7.19
C CYS A 101 -4.69 7.92 8.51
N ARG A 102 -5.24 8.90 9.26
CA ARG A 102 -4.76 9.35 10.57
C ARG A 102 -5.48 8.72 11.75
N ASP A 103 -6.43 7.80 11.49
CA ASP A 103 -7.08 7.01 12.54
C ASP A 103 -6.09 5.94 13.05
N LYS A 104 -5.68 6.07 14.31
CA LYS A 104 -4.74 5.13 14.94
C LYS A 104 -5.26 3.69 14.99
N GLU A 105 -6.58 3.50 15.12
CA GLU A 105 -7.18 2.16 15.08
C GLU A 105 -7.07 1.56 13.68
N TRP A 106 -7.23 2.38 12.63
CA TRP A 106 -7.07 1.94 11.25
C TRP A 106 -5.63 1.50 10.95
N THR A 107 -4.65 2.35 11.23
CA THR A 107 -3.24 2.04 10.97
C THR A 107 -2.77 0.85 11.80
N GLN A 108 -3.18 0.75 13.06
CA GLN A 108 -2.87 -0.41 13.91
C GLN A 108 -3.50 -1.69 13.36
N ALA A 109 -4.76 -1.65 12.92
CA ALA A 109 -5.44 -2.82 12.36
C ALA A 109 -4.77 -3.32 11.07
N THR A 110 -4.28 -2.43 10.20
CA THR A 110 -3.56 -2.83 8.98
C THR A 110 -2.22 -3.53 9.28
N MET A 111 -1.48 -3.04 10.27
CA MET A 111 -0.24 -3.68 10.73
C MET A 111 -0.51 -5.02 11.43
N ASP A 112 -1.53 -5.06 12.28
CA ASP A 112 -1.92 -6.28 12.99
C ASP A 112 -2.44 -7.36 12.04
N PHE A 113 -3.22 -6.98 11.02
CA PHE A 113 -3.66 -7.89 9.97
C PHE A 113 -2.46 -8.56 9.29
N THR A 114 -1.44 -7.78 8.96
CA THR A 114 -0.23 -8.31 8.31
C THR A 114 0.51 -9.27 9.22
N ARG A 115 0.75 -8.87 10.48
CA ARG A 115 1.43 -9.73 11.45
C ARG A 115 0.66 -11.03 11.68
N ASP A 116 -0.64 -10.94 11.90
CA ASP A 116 -1.48 -12.10 12.18
C ASP A 116 -1.58 -13.03 10.96
N THR A 117 -1.59 -12.48 9.73
CA THR A 117 -1.53 -13.28 8.50
C THR A 117 -0.22 -14.07 8.41
N ILE A 118 0.93 -13.45 8.71
CA ILE A 118 2.23 -14.12 8.71
C ILE A 118 2.29 -15.21 9.77
N VAL A 119 1.82 -14.92 10.98
CA VAL A 119 1.74 -15.91 12.08
C VAL A 119 0.87 -17.09 11.67
N LEU A 120 -0.30 -16.82 11.10
CA LEU A 120 -1.22 -17.85 10.65
C LEU A 120 -0.60 -18.72 9.53
N MET A 121 0.08 -18.10 8.58
CA MET A 121 0.82 -18.80 7.54
C MET A 121 1.82 -19.80 8.14
N HIS A 122 2.62 -19.37 9.13
CA HIS A 122 3.57 -20.24 9.80
C HIS A 122 2.88 -21.36 10.60
N MET A 123 1.83 -21.04 11.35
CA MET A 123 1.06 -22.04 12.08
C MET A 123 0.44 -23.09 11.14
N ASN A 124 -0.11 -22.63 10.00
CA ASN A 124 -0.68 -23.53 9.01
C ASN A 124 0.37 -24.43 8.36
N SER A 125 1.58 -23.93 8.13
CA SER A 125 2.69 -24.72 7.55
C SER A 125 3.17 -25.86 8.47
N LEU A 126 2.87 -25.82 9.76
CA LEU A 126 3.16 -26.90 10.71
C LEU A 126 2.15 -28.05 10.64
N LEU A 127 0.99 -27.82 10.02
CA LEU A 127 -0.03 -28.86 9.84
C LEU A 127 0.29 -29.73 8.61
N PRO A 128 0.10 -31.07 8.70
CA PRO A 128 0.16 -31.91 7.51
C PRO A 128 -0.79 -31.43 6.42
N LEU A 129 -0.33 -31.40 5.17
CA LEU A 129 -1.09 -30.90 4.02
C LEU A 129 -2.51 -31.49 3.93
N SER A 130 -2.64 -32.80 4.20
CA SER A 130 -3.94 -33.49 4.18
C SER A 130 -4.91 -33.03 5.27
N LEU A 131 -4.42 -32.48 6.37
CA LEU A 131 -5.24 -32.01 7.49
C LEU A 131 -5.51 -30.49 7.46
N GLN A 132 -4.74 -29.73 6.71
CA GLN A 132 -4.90 -28.26 6.61
C GLN A 132 -6.33 -27.84 6.27
N PRO A 133 -7.05 -28.40 5.27
CA PRO A 133 -8.39 -27.98 4.94
C PRO A 133 -9.40 -28.10 6.10
N TYR A 134 -9.16 -29.05 7.00
CA TYR A 134 -10.06 -29.35 8.12
C TYR A 134 -9.67 -28.63 9.40
N LEU A 135 -8.38 -28.53 9.70
CA LEU A 135 -7.89 -27.97 10.95
C LEU A 135 -7.66 -26.46 10.89
N SER A 136 -7.28 -25.92 9.72
CA SER A 136 -7.04 -24.50 9.55
C SER A 136 -8.23 -23.63 10.00
N PRO A 137 -9.48 -23.90 9.59
CA PRO A 137 -10.62 -23.08 9.99
C PRO A 137 -10.90 -23.08 11.51
N LEU A 138 -10.38 -24.08 12.23
CA LEU A 138 -10.56 -24.20 13.68
C LEU A 138 -9.56 -23.35 14.49
N LEU A 139 -8.48 -22.89 13.86
CA LEU A 139 -7.49 -22.05 14.50
C LEU A 139 -8.11 -20.69 14.88
N PRO A 140 -7.94 -20.21 16.13
CA PRO A 140 -8.50 -18.92 16.57
C PRO A 140 -8.08 -17.73 15.69
N ALA A 141 -6.90 -17.81 15.08
CA ALA A 141 -6.37 -16.79 14.19
C ALA A 141 -7.26 -16.52 12.96
N PHE A 142 -7.96 -17.54 12.43
CA PHE A 142 -8.92 -17.34 11.32
C PHE A 142 -10.11 -16.48 11.71
N ARG A 143 -10.62 -16.65 12.94
CA ARG A 143 -11.71 -15.80 13.45
C ARG A 143 -11.28 -14.35 13.58
N LYS A 144 -10.01 -14.13 13.95
CA LYS A 144 -9.41 -12.80 14.07
C LYS A 144 -9.32 -12.12 12.70
N LEU A 145 -8.94 -12.85 11.63
CA LEU A 145 -8.92 -12.32 10.26
C LEU A 145 -10.29 -11.84 9.79
N ALA A 146 -11.35 -12.60 10.05
CA ALA A 146 -12.72 -12.16 9.75
C ALA A 146 -13.11 -10.89 10.52
N GLY A 147 -12.54 -10.68 11.71
CA GLY A 147 -12.69 -9.46 12.49
C GLY A 147 -12.13 -8.22 11.78
N TYR A 148 -10.97 -8.33 11.14
CA TYR A 148 -10.38 -7.21 10.39
C TYR A 148 -11.23 -6.77 9.20
N ARG A 149 -11.80 -7.70 8.44
CA ARG A 149 -12.73 -7.39 7.35
C ARG A 149 -13.93 -6.59 7.85
N ARG A 150 -14.53 -7.04 8.97
CA ARG A 150 -15.68 -6.35 9.59
C ARG A 150 -15.28 -4.96 10.10
N PHE A 151 -14.16 -4.86 10.79
CA PHE A 151 -13.63 -3.58 11.26
C PHE A 151 -13.40 -2.61 10.12
N ALA A 152 -12.69 -3.03 9.07
CA ALA A 152 -12.39 -2.21 7.92
C ALA A 152 -13.66 -1.76 7.18
N GLY A 153 -14.61 -2.66 6.97
CA GLY A 153 -15.89 -2.34 6.34
C GLY A 153 -16.67 -1.28 7.12
N ASN A 154 -16.75 -1.44 8.44
CA ASN A 154 -17.42 -0.45 9.31
C ASN A 154 -16.75 0.93 9.24
N LYS A 155 -15.42 0.99 9.24
CA LYS A 155 -14.65 2.25 9.14
C LYS A 155 -14.80 2.90 7.76
N LEU A 156 -14.91 2.12 6.70
CA LEU A 156 -15.08 2.61 5.33
C LEU A 156 -16.52 2.97 4.97
N MET A 157 -17.51 2.44 5.67
CA MET A 157 -18.92 2.63 5.35
C MET A 157 -19.32 4.10 5.14
N PRO A 158 -18.94 5.07 6.00
CA PRO A 158 -19.29 6.46 5.81
C PRO A 158 -18.71 7.03 4.51
N GLN A 159 -17.45 6.69 4.21
CA GLN A 159 -16.76 7.14 3.00
C GLN A 159 -17.40 6.54 1.74
N VAL A 160 -17.66 5.24 1.72
CA VAL A 160 -18.30 4.56 0.60
C VAL A 160 -19.70 5.14 0.35
N THR A 161 -20.50 5.32 1.40
CA THR A 161 -21.84 5.94 1.28
C THR A 161 -21.77 7.33 0.68
N HIS A 162 -20.79 8.15 1.11
CA HIS A 162 -20.59 9.48 0.54
C HIS A 162 -20.18 9.46 -0.94
N ILE A 163 -19.28 8.53 -1.31
CA ILE A 163 -18.87 8.36 -2.71
C ILE A 163 -20.07 7.96 -3.57
N LEU A 164 -20.86 6.97 -3.13
CA LEU A 164 -22.04 6.50 -3.86
C LEU A 164 -23.09 7.59 -4.02
N ALA A 165 -23.36 8.38 -2.97
CA ALA A 165 -24.27 9.52 -3.05
C ALA A 165 -23.83 10.52 -4.10
N LYS A 166 -22.54 10.85 -4.17
CA LYS A 166 -21.97 11.71 -5.22
C LYS A 166 -22.12 11.12 -6.62
N TYR A 167 -21.94 9.80 -6.77
CA TYR A 167 -22.18 9.14 -8.06
C TYR A 167 -23.63 9.26 -8.51
N GLN A 168 -24.59 9.08 -7.61
CA GLN A 168 -26.02 9.23 -7.92
C GLN A 168 -26.37 10.68 -8.26
N GLU A 169 -25.85 11.65 -7.51
CA GLU A 169 -26.01 13.06 -7.78
C GLU A 169 -25.47 13.44 -9.16
N LYS A 170 -24.30 12.92 -9.51
CA LYS A 170 -23.66 13.10 -10.80
C LYS A 170 -24.48 12.47 -11.94
N LEU A 171 -24.99 11.25 -11.77
CA LEU A 171 -25.88 10.61 -12.74
C LEU A 171 -27.16 11.42 -12.97
N ASN A 172 -27.70 12.03 -11.94
CA ASN A 172 -28.88 12.90 -12.04
C ASN A 172 -28.55 14.25 -12.70
N SER A 173 -27.36 14.80 -12.50
CA SER A 173 -26.90 16.07 -13.06
C SER A 173 -26.36 15.94 -14.49
N PHE A 174 -25.87 14.78 -14.92
CA PHE A 174 -25.48 14.54 -16.33
C PHE A 174 -26.61 14.77 -17.34
N LYS A 175 -27.84 14.86 -16.88
CA LYS A 175 -28.98 15.30 -17.69
C LYS A 175 -28.99 16.83 -17.96
N THR A 176 -28.12 17.64 -17.31
CA THR A 176 -28.18 19.10 -17.31
C THR A 176 -26.83 19.85 -17.39
N MET A 177 -25.67 19.18 -17.31
CA MET A 177 -24.35 19.84 -17.27
C MET A 177 -23.54 19.68 -18.57
N SER A 178 -22.68 20.65 -18.87
CA SER A 178 -21.72 20.58 -19.98
C SER A 178 -20.48 19.73 -19.64
N GLU A 179 -19.85 19.11 -20.65
CA GLU A 179 -18.66 18.24 -20.46
C GLU A 179 -17.48 18.92 -19.74
N SER A 180 -17.33 20.24 -19.86
CA SER A 180 -16.25 21.02 -19.21
C SER A 180 -16.40 21.14 -17.70
N GLU A 181 -17.61 21.30 -17.20
CA GLU A 181 -17.91 21.40 -15.75
C GLU A 181 -17.73 20.03 -15.05
N ALA A 182 -18.06 18.96 -15.75
CA ALA A 182 -17.87 17.60 -15.26
C ALA A 182 -16.36 17.20 -15.13
N MET A 183 -15.51 17.76 -15.99
CA MET A 183 -14.05 17.57 -15.92
C MET A 183 -13.42 18.35 -14.76
N GLU A 184 -13.85 19.60 -14.54
CA GLU A 184 -13.32 20.46 -13.47
C GLU A 184 -13.69 19.96 -12.07
N GLU A 185 -14.87 19.35 -11.93
CA GLU A 185 -15.31 18.74 -10.67
C GLU A 185 -14.64 17.37 -10.40
N ALA A 186 -14.29 16.64 -11.45
CA ALA A 186 -13.51 15.41 -11.34
C ALA A 186 -12.08 15.66 -10.84
N GLU A 187 -11.51 16.84 -11.09
CA GLU A 187 -10.18 17.24 -10.62
C GLU A 187 -10.14 17.65 -9.13
N LYS A 188 -11.28 18.00 -8.55
CA LYS A 188 -11.40 18.41 -7.12
C LYS A 188 -11.62 17.24 -6.16
N ASN A 189 -11.76 16.00 -6.64
CA ASN A 189 -12.06 14.87 -5.79
C ASN A 189 -10.80 14.27 -5.16
N ASN A 190 -10.88 13.95 -3.86
CA ASN A 190 -9.86 13.21 -3.12
C ASN A 190 -9.56 11.87 -3.79
N PHE A 191 -8.49 11.82 -4.58
CA PHE A 191 -8.07 10.61 -5.26
C PHE A 191 -7.41 9.65 -4.26
N ASN A 192 -8.05 8.51 -4.02
CA ASN A 192 -7.51 7.42 -3.24
C ASN A 192 -7.96 6.08 -3.84
N LEU A 193 -7.35 4.99 -3.38
CA LEU A 193 -7.60 3.66 -3.94
C LEU A 193 -9.07 3.23 -3.81
N VAL A 194 -9.75 3.55 -2.71
CA VAL A 194 -11.20 3.25 -2.53
C VAL A 194 -12.03 3.89 -3.63
N HIS A 195 -11.75 5.15 -3.93
CA HIS A 195 -12.46 5.89 -5.00
C HIS A 195 -12.25 5.24 -6.36
N TRP A 196 -11.00 4.90 -6.68
CA TRP A 196 -10.67 4.29 -7.96
C TRP A 196 -11.28 2.89 -8.10
N ILE A 197 -11.27 2.08 -7.03
CA ILE A 197 -11.91 0.76 -7.07
C ILE A 197 -13.40 0.90 -7.37
N ILE A 198 -14.10 1.81 -6.68
CA ILE A 198 -15.54 2.05 -6.92
C ILE A 198 -15.79 2.51 -8.37
N GLY A 199 -14.89 3.33 -8.93
CA GLY A 199 -14.97 3.80 -10.31
C GLY A 199 -14.84 2.69 -11.38
N HIS A 200 -14.27 1.53 -11.04
CA HIS A 200 -14.17 0.38 -11.95
C HIS A 200 -15.38 -0.55 -11.91
N PHE A 201 -16.30 -0.40 -10.95
CA PHE A 201 -17.53 -1.17 -10.98
C PHE A 201 -18.43 -0.71 -12.13
N GLN A 202 -18.98 -1.65 -12.90
CA GLN A 202 -20.00 -1.35 -13.89
C GLN A 202 -21.26 -0.74 -13.26
N ASP A 203 -21.54 -1.17 -12.04
CA ASP A 203 -22.61 -0.67 -11.20
C ASP A 203 -22.02 -0.31 -9.83
N PRO A 204 -21.74 0.98 -9.57
CA PRO A 204 -21.14 1.44 -8.31
C PRO A 204 -21.96 1.04 -7.07
N GLU A 205 -23.28 0.86 -7.17
CA GLU A 205 -24.13 0.45 -6.05
C GLU A 205 -23.79 -0.95 -5.52
N ARG A 206 -23.07 -1.76 -6.30
CA ARG A 206 -22.57 -3.07 -5.87
C ARG A 206 -21.31 -2.99 -5.01
N ALA A 207 -20.75 -1.81 -4.80
CA ALA A 207 -19.57 -1.64 -3.96
C ALA A 207 -19.92 -1.92 -2.49
N ASP A 208 -19.57 -3.11 -2.01
CA ASP A 208 -19.74 -3.51 -0.61
C ASP A 208 -18.58 -2.96 0.24
N PRO A 209 -18.84 -2.14 1.27
CA PRO A 209 -17.82 -1.62 2.17
C PRO A 209 -16.96 -2.70 2.83
N PHE A 210 -17.52 -3.89 3.08
CA PHE A 210 -16.78 -4.99 3.71
C PHE A 210 -15.80 -5.65 2.76
N GLU A 211 -16.17 -5.79 1.48
CA GLU A 211 -15.26 -6.26 0.43
C GLU A 211 -14.16 -5.22 0.15
N LEU A 212 -14.54 -3.95 0.03
CA LEU A 212 -13.58 -2.86 -0.10
C LEU A 212 -12.62 -2.82 1.09
N GLY A 213 -13.12 -3.02 2.31
CA GLY A 213 -12.30 -3.12 3.52
C GLY A 213 -11.30 -4.26 3.45
N GLN A 214 -11.71 -5.44 3.00
CA GLN A 214 -10.79 -6.58 2.79
C GLN A 214 -9.72 -6.26 1.74
N GLN A 215 -10.09 -5.59 0.66
CA GLN A 215 -9.14 -5.19 -0.39
C GLN A 215 -8.12 -4.18 0.14
N GLN A 216 -8.53 -3.23 0.99
CA GLN A 216 -7.61 -2.28 1.63
C GLN A 216 -6.63 -2.99 2.59
N MET A 217 -7.09 -3.95 3.38
CA MET A 217 -6.22 -4.77 4.24
C MET A 217 -5.20 -5.56 3.41
N THR A 218 -5.62 -6.12 2.27
CA THR A 218 -4.74 -6.84 1.34
C THR A 218 -3.70 -5.91 0.69
N ALA A 219 -4.11 -4.71 0.28
CA ALA A 219 -3.20 -3.71 -0.27
C ALA A 219 -2.17 -3.25 0.79
N ALA A 220 -2.61 -3.00 2.02
CA ALA A 220 -1.75 -2.65 3.14
C ALA A 220 -0.75 -3.77 3.48
N PHE A 221 -1.18 -5.03 3.46
CA PHE A 221 -0.30 -6.20 3.62
C PHE A 221 0.86 -6.18 2.63
N ALA A 222 0.57 -5.91 1.36
CA ALA A 222 1.59 -5.88 0.32
C ALA A 222 2.53 -4.68 0.45
N ALA A 223 2.02 -3.52 0.87
CA ALA A 223 2.75 -2.25 0.84
C ALA A 223 3.61 -2.01 2.09
N ILE A 224 3.08 -2.26 3.30
CA ILE A 224 3.67 -1.74 4.53
C ILE A 224 5.03 -2.39 4.83
N HIS A 225 5.07 -3.70 4.97
CA HIS A 225 6.30 -4.36 5.44
C HIS A 225 7.38 -4.46 4.38
N THR A 226 7.03 -4.61 3.12
CA THR A 226 8.01 -4.65 2.01
C THR A 226 8.72 -3.31 1.87
N THR A 227 7.95 -2.22 1.86
CA THR A 227 8.49 -0.86 1.80
C THR A 227 9.23 -0.49 3.09
N GLY A 228 8.67 -0.86 4.26
CA GLY A 228 9.29 -0.63 5.56
C GLY A 228 10.65 -1.31 5.69
N MET A 229 10.79 -2.55 5.23
CA MET A 229 12.08 -3.25 5.20
C MET A 229 13.07 -2.57 4.26
N ALA A 230 12.67 -2.26 3.03
CA ALA A 230 13.54 -1.61 2.07
C ALA A 230 14.05 -0.24 2.58
N ALA A 231 13.15 0.58 3.13
CA ALA A 231 13.50 1.88 3.70
C ALA A 231 14.42 1.74 4.93
N SER A 232 14.17 0.76 5.80
CA SER A 232 15.01 0.52 6.98
C SER A 232 16.42 0.09 6.59
N HIS A 233 16.56 -0.81 5.60
CA HIS A 233 17.88 -1.20 5.10
C HIS A 233 18.63 0.00 4.47
N ALA A 234 17.95 0.81 3.67
CA ALA A 234 18.56 2.03 3.12
C ALA A 234 19.05 2.98 4.23
N ILE A 235 18.33 3.12 5.34
CA ILE A 235 18.75 3.92 6.50
C ILE A 235 19.95 3.27 7.20
N PHE A 236 19.97 1.96 7.37
CA PHE A 236 21.14 1.26 7.95
C PHE A 236 22.38 1.41 7.07
N ASP A 237 22.23 1.32 5.75
CA ASP A 237 23.33 1.55 4.82
C ASP A 237 23.81 3.00 4.87
N LEU A 238 22.91 3.99 4.99
CA LEU A 238 23.30 5.39 5.21
C LEU A 238 24.05 5.61 6.54
N ALA A 239 23.66 4.87 7.58
CA ALA A 239 24.36 4.93 8.85
C ALA A 239 25.76 4.27 8.80
N ALA A 240 25.90 3.19 8.00
CA ALA A 240 27.15 2.50 7.79
C ALA A 240 28.12 3.28 6.86
N TYR A 241 27.57 4.05 5.92
CA TYR A 241 28.31 4.82 4.92
C TYR A 241 27.88 6.30 4.94
N PRO A 242 28.18 7.04 6.03
CA PRO A 242 27.68 8.40 6.24
C PRO A 242 28.16 9.42 5.20
N GLU A 243 29.22 9.10 4.45
CA GLU A 243 29.74 9.93 3.36
C GLU A 243 28.73 10.11 2.21
N TYR A 244 27.74 9.21 2.06
CA TYR A 244 26.68 9.38 1.06
C TYR A 244 25.63 10.42 1.47
N ILE A 245 25.46 10.69 2.77
CA ILE A 245 24.42 11.61 3.27
C ILE A 245 24.52 13.00 2.62
N PRO A 246 25.68 13.70 2.66
CA PRO A 246 25.79 15.03 2.05
C PRO A 246 25.62 14.99 0.52
N ILE A 247 26.05 13.90 -0.12
CA ILE A 247 25.93 13.73 -1.58
C ILE A 247 24.45 13.62 -2.01
N LEU A 248 23.68 12.81 -1.28
CA LEU A 248 22.24 12.60 -1.58
C LEU A 248 21.41 13.82 -1.20
N ARG A 249 21.70 14.46 -0.06
CA ARG A 249 21.04 15.71 0.34
C ARG A 249 21.23 16.80 -0.70
N LYS A 250 22.48 16.99 -1.17
CA LYS A 250 22.76 17.98 -2.19
C LYS A 250 21.99 17.71 -3.49
N GLU A 251 21.89 16.46 -3.93
CA GLU A 251 21.08 16.11 -5.11
C GLU A 251 19.60 16.49 -4.91
N ILE A 252 19.03 16.18 -3.74
CA ILE A 252 17.64 16.50 -3.41
C ILE A 252 17.42 18.02 -3.40
N GLU A 253 18.31 18.76 -2.73
CA GLU A 253 18.26 20.22 -2.64
C GLU A 253 18.38 20.87 -4.02
N ASP A 254 19.31 20.42 -4.86
CA ASP A 254 19.51 20.91 -6.23
C ASP A 254 18.25 20.66 -7.08
N VAL A 255 17.63 19.47 -6.98
CA VAL A 255 16.41 19.13 -7.73
C VAL A 255 15.20 19.91 -7.23
N ILE A 256 15.06 20.12 -5.92
CA ILE A 256 13.98 20.96 -5.36
C ILE A 256 14.15 22.42 -5.81
N ALA A 257 15.38 22.93 -5.83
CA ALA A 257 15.65 24.30 -6.29
C ALA A 257 15.32 24.48 -7.79
N GLU A 258 15.56 23.45 -8.59
CA GLU A 258 15.33 23.50 -10.05
C GLU A 258 13.87 23.30 -10.43
N GLU A 259 13.17 22.34 -9.81
CA GLU A 259 11.84 21.88 -10.23
C GLU A 259 10.80 21.86 -9.11
N GLY A 260 11.18 22.16 -7.87
CA GLY A 260 10.25 22.19 -6.74
C GLY A 260 9.06 23.13 -6.99
N ASN A 261 7.94 22.87 -6.33
CA ASN A 261 6.86 23.84 -6.27
C ASN A 261 7.20 24.96 -5.26
N HIS A 262 6.31 25.96 -5.11
CA HIS A 262 6.51 27.06 -4.18
C HIS A 262 6.66 26.63 -2.71
N ASP A 263 6.20 25.41 -2.37
CA ASP A 263 6.26 24.84 -1.03
C ASP A 263 7.49 23.93 -0.83
N GLY A 264 8.43 23.88 -1.81
CA GLY A 264 9.62 23.04 -1.76
C GLY A 264 9.36 21.54 -1.95
N GLN A 265 8.18 21.16 -2.42
CA GLN A 265 7.85 19.77 -2.66
C GLN A 265 8.34 19.28 -4.03
N LEU A 266 8.72 18.00 -4.09
CA LEU A 266 9.09 17.31 -5.32
C LEU A 266 7.85 17.07 -6.21
N ARG A 267 8.05 17.20 -7.53
CA ARG A 267 7.07 16.82 -8.55
C ARG A 267 7.36 15.40 -9.08
N LYS A 268 6.41 14.82 -9.77
CA LYS A 268 6.63 13.51 -10.44
C LYS A 268 7.82 13.53 -11.39
N THR A 269 8.04 14.65 -12.10
CA THR A 269 9.18 14.86 -13.00
C THR A 269 10.51 14.93 -12.25
N SER A 270 10.51 15.49 -11.04
CA SER A 270 11.70 15.61 -10.20
C SER A 270 12.26 14.24 -9.77
N MET A 271 11.39 13.25 -9.58
CA MET A 271 11.81 11.89 -9.19
C MET A 271 12.79 11.27 -10.19
N ALA A 272 12.61 11.54 -11.50
CA ALA A 272 13.51 11.04 -12.54
C ALA A 272 14.91 11.67 -12.51
N LYS A 273 15.08 12.79 -11.81
CA LYS A 273 16.35 13.50 -11.66
C LYS A 273 17.17 13.03 -10.45
N LEU A 274 16.55 12.38 -9.48
CA LEU A 274 17.20 11.85 -8.27
C LEU A 274 17.98 10.55 -8.58
N LYS A 275 18.98 10.65 -9.46
CA LYS A 275 19.70 9.47 -10.00
C LYS A 275 20.63 8.82 -8.98
N LYS A 276 21.26 9.62 -8.12
CA LYS A 276 22.16 9.10 -7.07
C LYS A 276 21.35 8.40 -5.99
N LEU A 277 20.21 9.01 -5.58
CA LEU A 277 19.30 8.42 -4.63
C LEU A 277 18.70 7.11 -5.18
N ASP A 278 18.26 7.08 -6.45
CA ASP A 278 17.76 5.88 -7.12
C ASP A 278 18.83 4.77 -7.15
N SER A 279 20.09 5.13 -7.48
CA SER A 279 21.20 4.18 -7.51
C SER A 279 21.52 3.64 -6.11
N PHE A 280 21.51 4.50 -5.09
CA PHE A 280 21.73 4.11 -3.70
C PHE A 280 20.66 3.13 -3.21
N ILE A 281 19.39 3.44 -3.43
CA ILE A 281 18.28 2.55 -3.03
C ILE A 281 18.35 1.22 -3.76
N LYS A 282 18.68 1.21 -5.06
CA LYS A 282 18.84 -0.01 -5.84
C LYS A 282 19.99 -0.89 -5.33
N GLU A 283 21.10 -0.28 -4.96
CA GLU A 283 22.25 -1.02 -4.39
C GLU A 283 21.93 -1.56 -2.99
N SER A 284 21.31 -0.76 -2.13
CA SER A 284 20.82 -1.22 -0.84
C SER A 284 19.85 -2.41 -0.99
N ALA A 285 18.89 -2.31 -1.90
CA ALA A 285 17.96 -3.42 -2.19
C ALA A 285 18.64 -4.65 -2.81
N ARG A 286 19.75 -4.48 -3.54
CA ARG A 286 20.55 -5.59 -4.07
C ARG A 286 21.28 -6.33 -2.96
N MET A 287 21.83 -5.60 -1.99
CA MET A 287 22.57 -6.15 -0.86
C MET A 287 21.65 -6.77 0.19
N SER A 288 20.51 -6.13 0.43
CA SER A 288 19.53 -6.54 1.44
C SER A 288 18.13 -6.62 0.84
N PRO A 289 17.88 -7.61 -0.05
CA PRO A 289 16.56 -7.72 -0.67
C PRO A 289 15.49 -8.06 0.36
N PRO A 290 14.33 -7.37 0.37
CA PRO A 290 13.29 -7.54 1.37
C PRO A 290 12.63 -8.92 1.36
N THR A 291 12.86 -9.72 0.33
CA THR A 291 12.22 -11.04 0.15
C THR A 291 13.15 -12.07 -0.48
N ILE A 292 14.19 -12.51 0.24
CA ILE A 292 14.95 -13.69 -0.19
C ILE A 292 14.13 -14.94 0.16
N GLY A 293 13.78 -15.72 -0.85
CA GLY A 293 13.21 -17.06 -0.68
C GLY A 293 11.71 -17.14 -0.38
N LEU A 294 10.98 -16.03 -0.36
CA LEU A 294 9.51 -16.06 -0.24
C LEU A 294 8.82 -16.71 -1.46
N PHE A 295 9.53 -16.81 -2.58
CA PHE A 295 8.99 -17.22 -3.87
C PHE A 295 9.68 -18.45 -4.47
N LEU A 296 10.17 -19.35 -3.63
CA LEU A 296 10.67 -20.62 -4.12
C LEU A 296 9.49 -21.60 -4.26
N PHE A 297 9.02 -21.71 -5.50
CA PHE A 297 8.35 -22.84 -6.12
C PHE A 297 7.29 -23.60 -5.32
N SER A 298 6.01 -23.42 -5.66
CA SER A 298 5.00 -24.47 -5.49
C SER A 298 4.99 -25.29 -6.79
N PRO A 299 5.35 -26.58 -6.77
CA PRO A 299 5.05 -27.46 -7.88
C PRO A 299 3.53 -27.61 -7.94
N SER A 300 2.96 -27.42 -9.11
CA SER A 300 1.56 -27.72 -9.44
C SER A 300 1.24 -29.18 -9.21
#